data_01e4ccff4cf64d50813c647ff3019b45
#
_entry.id   01e4ccff4cf64d50813c647ff3019b45
#
_cell.length_a   1.000
_cell.length_b   1.000
_cell.length_c   1.000
_cell.angle_alpha   90.00
_cell.angle_beta   90.00
_cell.angle_gamma   90.00
#
_symmetry.space_group_name_H-M   'P 1'
#
loop_
_entity.id
_entity.type
_entity.pdbx_description
1 polymer ?
#
loop_
_entity_poly.entity_id
_entity_poly.type
_entity_poly.pdbx_seq_one_letter_code
_entity_poly.pdbx_strand_id
1 'polypeptide(L)'
;LLSRGLGDVYKRQQLEKLAAGFRLFAHFGFNEGVAGHITYRDPEFPDHFWVNPLGVHFSQISVSDLILVNHDGEVIQGDKAVNVAAFAIHSRLHKARPDVNAAAHSHSIYGRTFSTLGKLLDPISQDACAFYERQGIYKDFSGVVEEVDEGDLIAEALGDNTVIILQNHGILTTGSSVDIALWFYMSMERCCQAQLMADAAGKPELIPHDVAVKTRSFIANDVAAWASYQPAYDMIIKQSPDLLD
;
A
#
# COMPACT_ATOMS: atom_id res chain seq x y z
N LEU A 1 10.22 -31.81 -3.18
CA LEU A 1 8.80 -31.94 -2.82
C LEU A 1 8.42 -31.11 -1.58
N LEU A 2 9.21 -31.18 -0.49
CA LEU A 2 8.93 -30.39 0.74
C LEU A 2 9.09 -28.86 0.54
N SER A 3 10.04 -28.42 -0.27
CA SER A 3 10.27 -26.99 -0.54
C SER A 3 9.15 -26.37 -1.38
N ARG A 4 8.58 -27.10 -2.34
CA ARG A 4 7.41 -26.64 -3.12
C ARG A 4 6.19 -26.47 -2.22
N GLY A 5 5.89 -27.43 -1.35
CA GLY A 5 4.75 -27.33 -0.44
C GLY A 5 4.83 -26.16 0.54
N LEU A 6 6.02 -25.77 1.00
CA LEU A 6 6.19 -24.59 1.87
C LEU A 6 6.02 -23.28 1.08
N GLY A 7 6.49 -23.23 -0.17
CA GLY A 7 6.27 -22.09 -1.05
C GLY A 7 4.80 -21.83 -1.33
N ASP A 8 4.03 -22.90 -1.61
CA ASP A 8 2.59 -22.82 -1.86
C ASP A 8 1.83 -22.34 -0.62
N VAL A 9 2.20 -22.81 0.58
CA VAL A 9 1.60 -22.36 1.85
C VAL A 9 1.88 -20.88 2.08
N TYR A 10 3.12 -20.43 1.90
CA TYR A 10 3.49 -19.03 2.06
C TYR A 10 2.73 -18.13 1.06
N LYS A 11 2.69 -18.52 -0.22
CA LYS A 11 1.94 -17.81 -1.26
C LYS A 11 0.47 -17.69 -0.88
N ARG A 12 -0.18 -18.80 -0.48
CA ARG A 12 -1.58 -18.80 -0.04
C ARG A 12 -1.81 -17.84 1.12
N GLN A 13 -0.95 -17.84 2.14
CA GLN A 13 -1.05 -16.92 3.27
C GLN A 13 -0.96 -15.47 2.85
N GLN A 14 -0.08 -15.11 1.89
CA GLN A 14 0.01 -13.74 1.40
C GLN A 14 -1.24 -13.34 0.58
N LEU A 15 -1.84 -14.26 -0.18
CA LEU A 15 -3.09 -14.00 -0.90
C LEU A 15 -4.28 -13.81 0.06
N GLU A 16 -4.35 -14.58 1.15
CA GLU A 16 -5.33 -14.38 2.22
C GLU A 16 -5.19 -13.00 2.87
N LYS A 17 -3.96 -12.56 3.13
CA LYS A 17 -3.67 -11.22 3.66
C LYS A 17 -3.99 -10.13 2.64
N LEU A 18 -3.78 -10.39 1.35
CA LEU A 18 -4.12 -9.46 0.28
C LEU A 18 -5.64 -9.27 0.20
N ALA A 19 -6.42 -10.35 0.19
CA ALA A 19 -7.88 -10.28 0.23
C ALA A 19 -8.38 -9.58 1.51
N ALA A 20 -7.80 -9.92 2.68
CA ALA A 20 -8.09 -9.25 3.94
C ALA A 20 -7.76 -7.75 3.89
N GLY A 21 -6.70 -7.35 3.18
CA GLY A 21 -6.33 -5.95 2.98
C GLY A 21 -7.43 -5.15 2.29
N PHE A 22 -8.04 -5.69 1.24
CA PHE A 22 -9.18 -5.05 0.58
C PHE A 22 -10.39 -4.93 1.51
N ARG A 23 -10.72 -5.98 2.27
CA ARG A 23 -11.80 -5.93 3.25
C ARG A 23 -11.53 -4.92 4.36
N LEU A 24 -10.27 -4.81 4.83
CA LEU A 24 -9.86 -3.77 5.80
C LEU A 24 -9.97 -2.37 5.20
N PHE A 25 -9.58 -2.17 3.95
CA PHE A 25 -9.74 -0.88 3.27
C PHE A 25 -11.21 -0.49 3.18
N ALA A 26 -12.10 -1.41 2.83
CA ALA A 26 -13.54 -1.16 2.86
C ALA A 26 -14.05 -0.87 4.28
N HIS A 27 -13.59 -1.62 5.29
CA HIS A 27 -13.98 -1.44 6.69
C HIS A 27 -13.60 -0.06 7.22
N PHE A 28 -12.42 0.46 6.84
CA PHE A 28 -11.93 1.78 7.28
C PHE A 28 -12.35 2.93 6.36
N GLY A 29 -13.08 2.66 5.28
CA GLY A 29 -13.52 3.69 4.34
C GLY A 29 -12.40 4.20 3.43
N PHE A 30 -11.47 3.33 3.04
CA PHE A 30 -10.37 3.65 2.11
C PHE A 30 -10.67 3.22 0.67
N ASN A 31 -11.92 3.02 0.34
CA ASN A 31 -12.38 2.60 -0.98
C ASN A 31 -13.21 3.70 -1.65
N GLU A 32 -12.90 4.01 -2.91
CA GLU A 32 -13.57 5.04 -3.70
C GLU A 32 -13.87 4.51 -5.11
N GLY A 33 -15.05 3.95 -5.31
CA GLY A 33 -15.46 3.41 -6.61
C GLY A 33 -14.53 2.32 -7.11
N VAL A 34 -13.85 2.56 -8.24
CA VAL A 34 -12.86 1.65 -8.84
C VAL A 34 -11.43 2.06 -8.54
N ALA A 35 -11.23 3.14 -7.78
CA ALA A 35 -9.92 3.63 -7.44
C ALA A 35 -9.29 2.83 -6.28
N GLY A 36 -7.98 2.64 -6.38
CA GLY A 36 -7.21 1.93 -5.38
C GLY A 36 -6.88 0.48 -5.77
N HIS A 37 -5.68 0.09 -5.36
CA HIS A 37 -5.11 -1.21 -5.67
C HIS A 37 -4.16 -1.63 -4.55
N ILE A 38 -4.13 -2.93 -4.28
CA ILE A 38 -3.12 -3.53 -3.43
C ILE A 38 -2.51 -4.66 -4.25
N THR A 39 -1.19 -4.71 -4.33
CA THR A 39 -0.48 -5.72 -5.11
C THR A 39 0.46 -6.53 -4.26
N TYR A 40 0.65 -7.78 -4.66
CA TYR A 40 1.64 -8.69 -4.09
C TYR A 40 2.41 -9.38 -5.21
N ARG A 41 3.75 -9.23 -5.23
CA ARG A 41 4.64 -9.92 -6.16
C ARG A 41 4.53 -11.42 -5.99
N ASP A 42 4.37 -12.14 -7.10
CA ASP A 42 4.36 -13.60 -7.04
C ASP A 42 5.74 -14.14 -6.66
N PRO A 43 5.85 -15.03 -5.65
CA PRO A 43 7.15 -15.54 -5.20
C PRO A 43 7.80 -16.53 -6.18
N GLU A 44 7.03 -17.13 -7.09
CA GLU A 44 7.54 -18.06 -8.12
C GLU A 44 7.87 -17.35 -9.42
N PHE A 45 7.09 -16.31 -9.75
CA PHE A 45 7.22 -15.52 -10.97
C PHE A 45 7.44 -14.05 -10.62
N PRO A 46 8.69 -13.60 -10.34
CA PRO A 46 8.96 -12.25 -9.83
C PRO A 46 8.58 -11.10 -10.75
N ASP A 47 8.31 -11.39 -12.01
CA ASP A 47 7.78 -10.49 -13.05
C ASP A 47 6.24 -10.46 -13.11
N HIS A 48 5.57 -11.13 -12.16
CA HIS A 48 4.12 -11.15 -12.02
C HIS A 48 3.72 -10.62 -10.63
N PHE A 49 2.51 -10.12 -10.54
CA PHE A 49 1.92 -9.67 -9.27
C PHE A 49 0.42 -9.95 -9.20
N TRP A 50 -0.03 -10.25 -8.01
CA TRP A 50 -1.44 -10.41 -7.66
C TRP A 50 -2.06 -9.05 -7.35
N VAL A 51 -3.30 -8.84 -7.82
CA VAL A 51 -4.03 -7.57 -7.66
C VAL A 51 -5.55 -7.82 -7.65
N ASN A 52 -6.32 -6.82 -7.21
CA ASN A 52 -7.78 -6.86 -7.32
C ASN A 52 -8.24 -6.72 -8.77
N PRO A 53 -9.33 -7.42 -9.13
CA PRO A 53 -9.97 -7.21 -10.43
C PRO A 53 -10.67 -5.84 -10.50
N LEU A 54 -10.74 -5.27 -11.70
CA LEU A 54 -11.51 -4.05 -11.94
C LEU A 54 -13.00 -4.27 -11.69
N GLY A 55 -13.64 -3.33 -11.00
CA GLY A 55 -15.09 -3.27 -10.83
C GLY A 55 -15.66 -4.15 -9.72
N VAL A 56 -14.82 -4.83 -8.93
CA VAL A 56 -15.25 -5.53 -7.72
C VAL A 56 -15.02 -4.63 -6.51
N HIS A 57 -16.08 -4.38 -5.74
CA HIS A 57 -15.98 -3.56 -4.53
C HIS A 57 -15.08 -4.25 -3.49
N PHE A 58 -14.22 -3.49 -2.81
CA PHE A 58 -13.25 -4.03 -1.85
C PHE A 58 -13.87 -4.92 -0.76
N SER A 59 -15.09 -4.61 -0.32
CA SER A 59 -15.82 -5.44 0.65
C SER A 59 -16.30 -6.80 0.10
N GLN A 60 -16.12 -7.07 -1.17
CA GLN A 60 -16.55 -8.32 -1.82
C GLN A 60 -15.36 -9.21 -2.23
N ILE A 61 -14.14 -8.69 -2.20
CA ILE A 61 -12.96 -9.42 -2.67
C ILE A 61 -12.64 -10.59 -1.74
N SER A 62 -12.52 -11.78 -2.33
CA SER A 62 -11.99 -13.00 -1.72
C SER A 62 -10.69 -13.43 -2.40
N VAL A 63 -10.03 -14.46 -1.89
CA VAL A 63 -8.79 -14.97 -2.50
C VAL A 63 -9.03 -15.44 -3.93
N SER A 64 -10.17 -16.06 -4.21
CA SER A 64 -10.52 -16.56 -5.56
C SER A 64 -10.82 -15.45 -6.57
N ASP A 65 -11.08 -14.22 -6.12
CA ASP A 65 -11.26 -13.06 -7.01
C ASP A 65 -9.95 -12.45 -7.50
N LEU A 66 -8.84 -12.68 -6.77
CA LEU A 66 -7.55 -12.08 -7.11
C LEU A 66 -7.06 -12.54 -8.47
N ILE A 67 -6.50 -11.62 -9.25
CA ILE A 67 -5.95 -11.91 -10.57
C ILE A 67 -4.42 -11.79 -10.56
N LEU A 68 -3.75 -12.65 -11.33
CA LEU A 68 -2.30 -12.60 -11.56
C LEU A 68 -2.03 -11.90 -12.87
N VAL A 69 -1.20 -10.87 -12.84
CA VAL A 69 -0.85 -10.01 -13.98
C VAL A 69 0.66 -10.00 -14.17
N ASN A 70 1.14 -10.09 -15.41
CA ASN A 70 2.56 -9.92 -15.72
C ASN A 70 2.93 -8.44 -15.92
N HIS A 71 4.23 -8.15 -16.11
CA HIS A 71 4.71 -6.78 -16.33
C HIS A 71 4.34 -6.18 -17.70
N ASP A 72 3.72 -6.95 -18.59
CA ASP A 72 3.20 -6.49 -19.88
C ASP A 72 1.69 -6.17 -19.84
N GLY A 73 1.05 -6.37 -18.69
CA GLY A 73 -0.37 -6.08 -18.47
C GLY A 73 -1.31 -7.24 -18.84
N GLU A 74 -0.77 -8.41 -19.15
CA GLU A 74 -1.57 -9.58 -19.46
C GLU A 74 -2.07 -10.25 -18.17
N VAL A 75 -3.35 -10.57 -18.12
CA VAL A 75 -3.93 -11.38 -17.04
C VAL A 75 -3.58 -12.86 -17.30
N ILE A 76 -2.72 -13.41 -16.45
CA ILE A 76 -2.23 -14.80 -16.56
C ILE A 76 -3.16 -15.76 -15.83
N GLN A 77 -3.76 -15.30 -14.72
CA GLN A 77 -4.74 -16.08 -13.97
C GLN A 77 -5.90 -15.16 -13.54
N GLY A 78 -7.13 -15.67 -13.65
CA GLY A 78 -8.38 -14.95 -13.41
C GLY A 78 -9.11 -14.65 -14.71
N ASP A 79 -10.37 -14.19 -14.59
CA ASP A 79 -11.28 -13.95 -15.73
C ASP A 79 -11.73 -12.50 -15.87
N LYS A 80 -11.24 -11.61 -14.99
CA LYS A 80 -11.60 -10.20 -14.95
C LYS A 80 -10.43 -9.32 -15.40
N ALA A 81 -10.75 -8.11 -15.83
CA ALA A 81 -9.74 -7.13 -16.27
C ALA A 81 -8.96 -6.53 -15.09
N VAL A 82 -7.72 -6.14 -15.33
CA VAL A 82 -6.94 -5.30 -14.44
C VAL A 82 -7.29 -3.82 -14.65
N ASN A 83 -7.17 -3.01 -13.60
CA ASN A 83 -7.24 -1.57 -13.72
C ASN A 83 -5.96 -1.05 -14.39
N VAL A 84 -6.09 -0.23 -15.46
CA VAL A 84 -4.95 0.30 -16.22
C VAL A 84 -4.00 1.13 -15.34
N ALA A 85 -4.55 1.98 -14.45
CA ALA A 85 -3.74 2.76 -13.52
C ALA A 85 -3.01 1.88 -12.48
N ALA A 86 -3.67 0.79 -12.02
CA ALA A 86 -3.02 -0.19 -11.16
C ALA A 86 -1.81 -0.82 -11.86
N PHE A 87 -1.98 -1.22 -13.11
CA PHE A 87 -0.91 -1.79 -13.92
C PHE A 87 0.22 -0.76 -14.12
N ALA A 88 -0.09 0.44 -14.61
CA ALA A 88 0.91 1.46 -14.94
C ALA A 88 1.81 1.81 -13.73
N ILE A 89 1.24 1.99 -12.55
CA ILE A 89 1.99 2.34 -11.35
C ILE A 89 2.71 1.12 -10.76
N HIS A 90 1.96 0.04 -10.47
CA HIS A 90 2.50 -1.07 -9.68
C HIS A 90 3.46 -1.96 -10.46
N SER A 91 3.27 -2.14 -11.78
CA SER A 91 4.23 -2.91 -12.60
C SER A 91 5.61 -2.24 -12.61
N ARG A 92 5.65 -0.91 -12.74
CA ARG A 92 6.89 -0.14 -12.75
C ARG A 92 7.56 -0.11 -11.39
N LEU A 93 6.78 0.06 -10.35
CA LEU A 93 7.25 0.00 -8.96
C LEU A 93 7.88 -1.37 -8.66
N HIS A 94 7.19 -2.47 -8.96
CA HIS A 94 7.73 -3.81 -8.75
C HIS A 94 8.98 -4.08 -9.59
N LYS A 95 9.05 -3.53 -10.81
CA LYS A 95 10.22 -3.65 -11.66
C LYS A 95 11.43 -2.87 -11.11
N ALA A 96 11.21 -1.64 -10.66
CA ALA A 96 12.26 -0.76 -10.12
C ALA A 96 12.77 -1.20 -8.74
N ARG A 97 11.93 -1.84 -7.92
CA ARG A 97 12.17 -2.19 -6.53
C ARG A 97 11.99 -3.70 -6.29
N PRO A 98 13.01 -4.54 -6.62
CA PRO A 98 12.94 -5.98 -6.39
C PRO A 98 12.79 -6.40 -4.92
N ASP A 99 13.13 -5.52 -3.98
CA ASP A 99 12.96 -5.69 -2.53
C ASP A 99 11.51 -5.44 -2.06
N VAL A 100 10.69 -4.77 -2.88
CA VAL A 100 9.27 -4.53 -2.61
C VAL A 100 8.45 -5.71 -3.11
N ASN A 101 7.86 -6.46 -2.17
CA ASN A 101 6.97 -7.56 -2.48
C ASN A 101 5.49 -7.17 -2.48
N ALA A 102 5.11 -6.10 -1.77
CA ALA A 102 3.75 -5.61 -1.76
C ALA A 102 3.69 -4.09 -1.81
N ALA A 103 2.63 -3.56 -2.43
CA ALA A 103 2.34 -2.14 -2.47
C ALA A 103 0.84 -1.90 -2.30
N ALA A 104 0.48 -0.80 -1.62
CA ALA A 104 -0.90 -0.42 -1.37
C ALA A 104 -1.14 1.05 -1.73
N HIS A 105 -2.21 1.29 -2.48
CA HIS A 105 -2.67 2.62 -2.87
C HIS A 105 -4.19 2.67 -2.82
N SER A 106 -4.73 3.79 -2.35
CA SER A 106 -6.15 4.12 -2.53
C SER A 106 -6.37 5.63 -2.46
N HIS A 107 -7.58 6.07 -2.82
CA HIS A 107 -8.00 7.46 -2.73
C HIS A 107 -8.65 7.78 -1.38
N SER A 108 -8.09 7.26 -0.28
CA SER A 108 -8.56 7.52 1.08
C SER A 108 -8.59 9.02 1.40
N ILE A 109 -9.58 9.45 2.19
CA ILE A 109 -9.92 10.88 2.31
C ILE A 109 -8.78 11.75 2.85
N TYR A 110 -8.05 11.27 3.87
CA TYR A 110 -7.00 12.09 4.49
C TYR A 110 -5.68 12.04 3.71
N GLY A 111 -5.30 10.88 3.16
CA GLY A 111 -4.13 10.76 2.28
C GLY A 111 -4.29 11.60 1.01
N ARG A 112 -5.48 11.51 0.36
CA ARG A 112 -5.80 12.33 -0.80
C ARG A 112 -5.82 13.83 -0.46
N THR A 113 -6.46 14.22 0.66
CA THR A 113 -6.49 15.63 1.08
C THR A 113 -5.09 16.13 1.41
N PHE A 114 -4.30 15.35 2.15
CA PHE A 114 -2.94 15.74 2.50
C PHE A 114 -2.04 15.88 1.26
N SER A 115 -2.21 15.02 0.26
CA SER A 115 -1.44 15.07 -0.98
C SER A 115 -1.59 16.39 -1.73
N THR A 116 -2.72 17.10 -1.58
CA THR A 116 -2.94 18.42 -2.21
C THR A 116 -2.03 19.52 -1.65
N LEU A 117 -1.43 19.31 -0.48
CA LEU A 117 -0.53 20.29 0.15
C LEU A 117 0.88 20.28 -0.45
N GLY A 118 1.25 19.27 -1.23
CA GLY A 118 2.55 19.17 -1.90
C GLY A 118 3.74 19.13 -0.93
N LYS A 119 3.54 18.61 0.30
CA LYS A 119 4.55 18.51 1.35
C LYS A 119 4.62 17.09 1.92
N LEU A 120 5.70 16.77 2.61
CA LEU A 120 5.88 15.56 3.38
C LEU A 120 5.18 15.68 4.75
N LEU A 121 4.91 14.56 5.41
CA LEU A 121 4.47 14.54 6.80
C LEU A 121 5.58 15.02 7.73
N ASP A 122 5.21 15.84 8.68
CA ASP A 122 6.09 16.30 9.74
C ASP A 122 6.09 15.30 10.92
N PRO A 123 7.19 15.16 11.68
CA PRO A 123 7.23 14.30 12.87
C PRO A 123 6.51 14.96 14.06
N ILE A 124 5.19 15.05 13.98
CA ILE A 124 4.35 15.70 15.02
C ILE A 124 3.82 14.72 16.07
N SER A 125 3.98 13.42 15.84
CA SER A 125 3.55 12.36 16.76
C SER A 125 4.49 11.18 16.70
N GLN A 126 4.41 10.28 17.69
CA GLN A 126 5.16 9.03 17.69
C GLN A 126 4.94 8.26 16.38
N ASP A 127 3.68 8.12 15.95
CA ASP A 127 3.33 7.34 14.76
C ASP A 127 3.85 7.99 13.47
N ALA A 128 3.83 9.32 13.38
CA ALA A 128 4.37 10.06 12.24
C ALA A 128 5.89 9.87 12.10
N CYS A 129 6.60 9.58 13.19
CA CYS A 129 8.03 9.25 13.13
C CYS A 129 8.32 8.00 12.31
N ALA A 130 7.36 7.08 12.11
CA ALA A 130 7.56 5.91 11.25
C ALA A 130 7.95 6.30 9.81
N PHE A 131 7.48 7.45 9.37
CA PHE A 131 7.69 7.96 8.01
C PHE A 131 8.81 9.01 7.91
N TYR A 132 9.38 9.45 9.03
CA TYR A 132 10.42 10.47 9.05
C TYR A 132 11.65 10.03 8.24
N GLU A 133 12.03 10.81 7.22
CA GLU A 133 13.09 10.49 6.25
C GLU A 133 12.90 9.15 5.51
N ARG A 134 11.64 8.73 5.32
CA ARG A 134 11.25 7.52 4.60
C ARG A 134 10.10 7.80 3.63
N GLN A 135 9.95 9.05 3.20
CA GLN A 135 8.87 9.54 2.35
C GLN A 135 9.43 10.11 1.05
N GLY A 136 8.85 9.70 -0.07
CA GLY A 136 8.98 10.38 -1.35
C GLY A 136 7.79 11.29 -1.62
N ILE A 137 7.91 12.17 -2.60
CA ILE A 137 6.81 12.96 -3.15
C ILE A 137 6.95 13.07 -4.66
N TYR A 138 5.88 12.74 -5.38
CA TYR A 138 5.75 12.95 -6.82
C TYR A 138 4.84 14.15 -7.05
N LYS A 139 5.35 15.19 -7.74
CA LYS A 139 4.66 16.49 -7.88
C LYS A 139 4.07 16.74 -9.27
N ASP A 140 4.43 15.96 -10.26
CA ASP A 140 4.07 16.19 -11.65
C ASP A 140 2.73 15.48 -11.98
N PHE A 141 1.65 15.90 -11.30
CA PHE A 141 0.31 15.35 -11.55
C PHE A 141 -0.16 15.71 -12.96
N SER A 142 -0.34 14.71 -13.81
CA SER A 142 -0.77 14.83 -15.21
C SER A 142 -2.22 14.40 -15.45
N GLY A 143 -2.88 13.87 -14.43
CA GLY A 143 -4.24 13.30 -14.52
C GLY A 143 -4.30 11.86 -14.03
N VAL A 144 -5.11 11.03 -14.69
CA VAL A 144 -5.14 9.60 -14.43
C VAL A 144 -3.87 8.98 -15.02
N VAL A 145 -3.15 8.18 -14.22
CA VAL A 145 -1.93 7.50 -14.66
C VAL A 145 -2.32 6.35 -15.60
N GLU A 146 -2.19 6.57 -16.89
CA GLU A 146 -2.49 5.56 -17.93
C GLU A 146 -1.22 5.07 -18.61
N GLU A 147 -0.16 5.88 -18.60
CA GLU A 147 1.10 5.59 -19.28
C GLU A 147 2.13 5.02 -18.32
N VAL A 148 2.84 3.99 -18.77
CA VAL A 148 3.89 3.33 -17.99
C VAL A 148 5.08 4.25 -17.67
N ASP A 149 5.34 5.24 -18.51
CA ASP A 149 6.41 6.22 -18.31
C ASP A 149 6.17 7.06 -17.06
N GLU A 150 4.92 7.42 -16.74
CA GLU A 150 4.59 8.09 -15.49
C GLU A 150 4.79 7.17 -14.28
N GLY A 151 4.51 5.87 -14.43
CA GLY A 151 4.83 4.85 -13.43
C GLY A 151 6.33 4.77 -13.13
N ASP A 152 7.19 4.92 -14.12
CA ASP A 152 8.65 4.97 -13.93
C ASP A 152 9.07 6.22 -13.13
N LEU A 153 8.48 7.40 -13.42
CA LEU A 153 8.74 8.63 -12.67
C LEU A 153 8.26 8.54 -11.21
N ILE A 154 7.12 7.91 -10.98
CA ILE A 154 6.61 7.64 -9.62
C ILE A 154 7.57 6.70 -8.87
N ALA A 155 8.06 5.65 -9.51
CA ALA A 155 9.02 4.72 -8.90
C ALA A 155 10.36 5.41 -8.60
N GLU A 156 10.84 6.29 -9.48
CA GLU A 156 12.03 7.12 -9.25
C GLU A 156 11.83 8.08 -8.05
N ALA A 157 10.69 8.75 -7.98
CA ALA A 157 10.37 9.65 -6.88
C ALA A 157 10.19 8.93 -5.53
N LEU A 158 9.75 7.67 -5.55
CA LEU A 158 9.74 6.81 -4.36
C LEU A 158 11.18 6.53 -3.90
N GLY A 159 12.10 6.24 -4.82
CA GLY A 159 13.48 5.85 -4.50
C GLY A 159 13.52 4.69 -3.51
N ASP A 160 14.37 4.80 -2.47
CA ASP A 160 14.49 3.81 -1.38
C ASP A 160 13.47 4.04 -0.24
N ASN A 161 12.53 4.96 -0.41
CA ASN A 161 11.54 5.25 0.61
C ASN A 161 10.49 4.14 0.75
N THR A 162 9.79 4.15 1.88
CA THR A 162 8.72 3.19 2.19
C THR A 162 7.36 3.68 1.70
N VAL A 163 7.19 5.00 1.62
CA VAL A 163 5.93 5.64 1.21
C VAL A 163 6.20 6.75 0.22
N ILE A 164 5.22 7.03 -0.63
CA ILE A 164 5.25 8.19 -1.52
C ILE A 164 3.91 8.91 -1.49
N ILE A 165 3.98 10.24 -1.47
CA ILE A 165 2.83 11.12 -1.64
C ILE A 165 2.75 11.47 -3.13
N LEU A 166 1.64 11.10 -3.75
CA LEU A 166 1.32 11.46 -5.13
C LEU A 166 0.50 12.76 -5.07
N GLN A 167 1.11 13.90 -5.38
CA GLN A 167 0.46 15.20 -5.26
C GLN A 167 -0.86 15.25 -6.03
N ASN A 168 -1.93 15.77 -5.40
CA ASN A 168 -3.31 15.85 -5.91
C ASN A 168 -3.97 14.48 -6.22
N HIS A 169 -3.36 13.36 -5.82
CA HIS A 169 -3.84 12.02 -6.15
C HIS A 169 -4.08 11.18 -4.88
N GLY A 170 -3.09 10.99 -4.04
CA GLY A 170 -3.20 10.18 -2.84
C GLY A 170 -1.85 9.74 -2.27
N ILE A 171 -1.85 8.61 -1.58
CA ILE A 171 -0.66 8.01 -1.01
C ILE A 171 -0.47 6.58 -1.52
N LEU A 172 0.80 6.14 -1.61
CA LEU A 172 1.17 4.77 -1.90
C LEU A 172 2.23 4.32 -0.89
N THR A 173 2.09 3.09 -0.40
CA THR A 173 3.02 2.49 0.56
C THR A 173 3.56 1.17 0.05
N THR A 174 4.74 0.79 0.49
CA THR A 174 5.43 -0.43 0.07
C THR A 174 5.87 -1.26 1.26
N GLY A 175 6.10 -2.55 1.03
CA GLY A 175 6.57 -3.47 2.06
C GLY A 175 7.22 -4.73 1.50
N SER A 176 8.03 -5.39 2.33
CA SER A 176 8.60 -6.70 2.06
C SER A 176 7.57 -7.83 2.15
N SER A 177 6.35 -7.53 2.64
CA SER A 177 5.18 -8.41 2.66
C SER A 177 3.89 -7.60 2.61
N VAL A 178 2.76 -8.28 2.39
CA VAL A 178 1.43 -7.66 2.39
C VAL A 178 1.13 -7.00 3.74
N ASP A 179 1.43 -7.67 4.85
CA ASP A 179 1.24 -7.13 6.21
C ASP A 179 1.87 -5.76 6.38
N ILE A 180 3.11 -5.63 5.93
CA ILE A 180 3.92 -4.42 6.13
C ILE A 180 3.39 -3.27 5.27
N ALA A 181 3.13 -3.52 3.99
CA ALA A 181 2.58 -2.50 3.10
C ALA A 181 1.23 -1.97 3.60
N LEU A 182 0.34 -2.86 4.06
CA LEU A 182 -0.98 -2.50 4.57
C LEU A 182 -0.91 -1.77 5.90
N TRP A 183 -0.04 -2.20 6.83
CA TRP A 183 0.14 -1.48 8.08
C TRP A 183 0.63 -0.05 7.84
N PHE A 184 1.63 0.12 6.97
CA PHE A 184 2.10 1.46 6.64
C PHE A 184 1.03 2.30 5.97
N TYR A 185 0.17 1.71 5.12
CA TYR A 185 -0.93 2.45 4.52
C TYR A 185 -1.92 2.97 5.58
N MET A 186 -2.41 2.09 6.45
CA MET A 186 -3.34 2.46 7.51
C MET A 186 -2.75 3.50 8.46
N SER A 187 -1.47 3.34 8.82
CA SER A 187 -0.75 4.28 9.67
C SER A 187 -0.55 5.64 9.00
N MET A 188 -0.13 5.64 7.72
CA MET A 188 0.07 6.88 6.94
C MET A 188 -1.22 7.67 6.80
N GLU A 189 -2.33 7.02 6.49
CA GLU A 189 -3.66 7.64 6.41
C GLU A 189 -4.04 8.31 7.74
N ARG A 190 -3.80 7.66 8.88
CA ARG A 190 -4.05 8.21 10.21
C ARG A 190 -3.12 9.37 10.55
N CYS A 191 -1.87 9.30 10.11
CA CYS A 191 -0.92 10.41 10.28
C CYS A 191 -1.30 11.62 9.43
N CYS A 192 -1.77 11.41 8.18
CA CYS A 192 -2.34 12.48 7.35
C CYS A 192 -3.53 13.15 8.04
N GLN A 193 -4.45 12.37 8.60
CA GLN A 193 -5.58 12.89 9.38
C GLN A 193 -5.10 13.73 10.55
N ALA A 194 -4.19 13.20 11.36
CA ALA A 194 -3.69 13.86 12.56
C ALA A 194 -3.00 15.19 12.21
N GLN A 195 -2.17 15.21 11.16
CA GLN A 195 -1.49 16.43 10.74
C GLN A 195 -2.45 17.48 10.20
N LEU A 196 -3.41 17.10 9.35
CA LEU A 196 -4.43 18.04 8.85
C LEU A 196 -5.20 18.68 9.99
N MET A 197 -5.58 17.91 11.01
CA MET A 197 -6.28 18.43 12.19
C MET A 197 -5.40 19.33 13.05
N ALA A 198 -4.13 18.95 13.24
CA ALA A 198 -3.17 19.74 14.03
C ALA A 198 -2.84 21.07 13.33
N ASP A 199 -2.59 21.06 12.02
CA ASP A 199 -2.32 22.25 11.21
C ASP A 199 -3.52 23.22 11.20
N ALA A 200 -4.75 22.70 11.22
CA ALA A 200 -5.97 23.51 11.32
C ALA A 200 -6.18 24.12 12.72
N ALA A 201 -5.70 23.46 13.78
CA ALA A 201 -5.78 23.93 15.15
C ALA A 201 -4.68 24.94 15.52
N GLY A 202 -3.55 24.91 14.82
CA GLY A 202 -2.41 25.79 15.07
C GLY A 202 -1.11 25.31 14.43
N LYS A 203 0.01 25.70 15.01
CA LYS A 203 1.33 25.26 14.56
C LYS A 203 1.80 24.10 15.47
N PRO A 204 1.88 22.86 14.98
CA PRO A 204 2.39 21.75 15.78
C PRO A 204 3.85 21.96 16.18
N GLU A 205 4.21 21.48 17.36
CA GLU A 205 5.62 21.35 17.75
C GLU A 205 6.19 20.05 17.14
N LEU A 206 7.35 20.16 16.52
CA LEU A 206 8.01 19.02 15.88
C LEU A 206 8.84 18.23 16.89
N ILE A 207 8.81 16.93 16.77
CA ILE A 207 9.71 16.04 17.51
C ILE A 207 11.14 16.28 16.99
N PRO A 208 12.14 16.47 17.89
CA PRO A 208 13.52 16.66 17.49
C PRO A 208 14.04 15.51 16.61
N HIS A 209 14.95 15.86 15.68
CA HIS A 209 15.48 14.92 14.68
C HIS A 209 16.00 13.60 15.27
N ASP A 210 16.86 13.68 16.30
CA ASP A 210 17.45 12.51 16.97
C ASP A 210 16.38 11.61 17.62
N VAL A 211 15.35 12.21 18.21
CA VAL A 211 14.22 11.49 18.79
C VAL A 211 13.36 10.86 17.70
N ALA A 212 13.08 11.57 16.60
CA ALA A 212 12.31 11.05 15.49
C ALA A 212 13.02 9.86 14.83
N VAL A 213 14.32 9.94 14.57
CA VAL A 213 15.14 8.84 14.00
C VAL A 213 15.16 7.63 14.94
N LYS A 214 15.36 7.85 16.25
CA LYS A 214 15.34 6.78 17.23
C LYS A 214 13.96 6.11 17.29
N THR A 215 12.90 6.88 17.30
CA THR A 215 11.52 6.38 17.32
C THR A 215 11.23 5.55 16.07
N ARG A 216 11.58 6.09 14.87
CA ARG A 216 11.46 5.37 13.61
C ARG A 216 12.12 3.99 13.64
N SER A 217 13.35 3.91 14.12
CA SER A 217 14.09 2.62 14.16
C SER A 217 13.39 1.56 15.01
N PHE A 218 12.59 1.97 15.96
CA PHE A 218 11.85 1.07 16.84
C PHE A 218 10.48 0.65 16.26
N ILE A 219 9.74 1.58 15.65
CA ILE A 219 8.34 1.33 15.22
C ILE A 219 8.19 1.03 13.73
N ALA A 220 9.17 1.38 12.88
CA ALA A 220 9.08 1.25 11.43
C ALA A 220 9.95 0.12 10.86
N ASN A 221 10.31 -0.88 11.66
CA ASN A 221 10.92 -2.10 11.17
C ASN A 221 9.85 -3.16 10.83
N ASP A 222 10.23 -4.15 10.01
CA ASP A 222 9.32 -5.17 9.50
C ASP A 222 8.61 -5.96 10.60
N VAL A 223 9.29 -6.27 11.70
CA VAL A 223 8.71 -7.02 12.82
C VAL A 223 7.63 -6.20 13.52
N ALA A 224 7.89 -4.92 13.77
CA ALA A 224 6.93 -4.03 14.40
C ALA A 224 5.71 -3.80 13.50
N ALA A 225 5.92 -3.60 12.20
CA ALA A 225 4.85 -3.42 11.22
C ALA A 225 4.00 -4.69 11.09
N TRP A 226 4.64 -5.86 10.99
CA TRP A 226 3.95 -7.14 10.98
C TRP A 226 3.11 -7.35 12.24
N ALA A 227 3.70 -7.17 13.42
CA ALA A 227 3.00 -7.36 14.70
C ALA A 227 1.82 -6.40 14.85
N SER A 228 1.96 -5.17 14.37
CA SER A 228 0.91 -4.15 14.44
C SER A 228 -0.27 -4.43 13.48
N TYR A 229 -0.03 -5.12 12.38
CA TYR A 229 -1.07 -5.52 11.43
C TYR A 229 -1.93 -6.69 11.95
N GLN A 230 -1.36 -7.65 12.70
CA GLN A 230 -2.05 -8.89 13.08
C GLN A 230 -3.41 -8.68 13.77
N PRO A 231 -3.59 -7.74 14.71
CA PRO A 231 -4.90 -7.53 15.34
C PRO A 231 -6.00 -7.10 14.34
N ALA A 232 -5.66 -6.31 13.33
CA ALA A 232 -6.60 -5.90 12.27
C ALA A 232 -6.92 -7.09 11.35
N TYR A 233 -5.92 -7.87 10.99
CA TYR A 233 -6.10 -9.11 10.23
C TYR A 233 -7.01 -10.10 10.95
N ASP A 234 -6.75 -10.39 12.23
CA ASP A 234 -7.58 -11.29 13.02
C ASP A 234 -9.03 -10.80 13.15
N MET A 235 -9.20 -9.49 13.27
CA MET A 235 -10.53 -8.87 13.32
C MET A 235 -11.30 -9.11 12.02
N ILE A 236 -10.68 -8.81 10.87
CA ILE A 236 -11.38 -8.89 9.58
C ILE A 236 -11.68 -10.33 9.15
N ILE A 237 -10.80 -11.28 9.45
CA ILE A 237 -11.05 -12.71 9.23
C ILE A 237 -12.28 -13.19 10.01
N LYS A 238 -12.43 -12.75 11.27
CA LYS A 238 -13.60 -13.10 12.09
C LYS A 238 -14.90 -12.47 11.57
N GLN A 239 -14.82 -11.25 11.03
CA GLN A 239 -15.99 -10.54 10.51
C GLN A 239 -16.43 -11.03 9.13
N SER A 240 -15.50 -11.43 8.30
CA SER A 240 -15.70 -11.79 6.90
C SER A 240 -14.91 -13.05 6.52
N PRO A 241 -15.24 -14.22 7.08
CA PRO A 241 -14.50 -15.47 6.83
C PRO A 241 -14.54 -15.92 5.35
N ASP A 242 -15.53 -15.46 4.60
CA ASP A 242 -15.70 -15.67 3.16
C ASP A 242 -14.57 -15.10 2.31
N LEU A 243 -13.75 -14.20 2.87
CA LEU A 243 -12.60 -13.68 2.15
C LEU A 243 -11.52 -14.74 1.88
N LEU A 244 -11.56 -15.84 2.62
CA LEU A 244 -10.61 -16.96 2.48
C LEU A 244 -10.96 -17.93 1.33
N ASP A 245 -12.12 -17.80 0.70
CA ASP A 245 -12.61 -18.68 -0.37
C ASP A 245 -11.83 -18.55 -1.70
#